data_52936aec62e791571fb85580fb0480a3
#
_entry.id   52936aec62e791571fb85580fb0480a3
#
_cell.length_a   1.000
_cell.length_b   1.000
_cell.length_c   1.000
_cell.angle_alpha   90.00
_cell.angle_beta   90.00
_cell.angle_gamma   90.00
#
_symmetry.space_group_name_H-M   'P 1'
#
loop_
_entity.id
_entity.type
_entity.pdbx_description
1 polymer ?
#
loop_
_entity_poly.entity_id
_entity_poly.type
_entity_poly.pdbx_seq_one_letter_code
_entity_poly.pdbx_strand_id
1 'polypeptide(L)'
;NDIATLALDSSGESLHKRGYRDKTNLAPINEVLAAGLVLLSGWDKRSNFIDPMCGSGTILIEAALIANNIPPGYYREEFGFQRWEKFMPFEEELWNTIFDSSINKITNHNQTIIGGELSPNVAKKAKENCKLAKVEDIVSIRNCDMKDFEVPPGKGVVIINPPYGERMVKDNIDELYKMMGDTFKQKFAGYDCWILSSNMEAFKHVG
;
A
#
# COMPACT_ATOMS: atom_id res chain seq x y z
N ASN A 1 -14.90 -16.36 35.46
CA ASN A 1 -15.81 -15.33 34.95
C ASN A 1 -16.18 -15.68 33.53
N ASP A 2 -17.38 -16.21 33.34
CA ASP A 2 -17.89 -16.56 32.01
C ASP A 2 -18.55 -15.30 31.41
N ILE A 3 -17.79 -14.57 30.63
CA ILE A 3 -18.28 -13.38 29.90
C ILE A 3 -18.44 -13.79 28.43
N ALA A 4 -19.65 -13.72 27.91
CA ALA A 4 -19.94 -13.84 26.48
C ALA A 4 -20.07 -12.44 25.87
N THR A 5 -19.35 -12.17 24.78
CA THR A 5 -19.49 -10.93 24.03
C THR A 5 -20.15 -11.24 22.69
N LEU A 6 -21.24 -10.56 22.40
CA LEU A 6 -21.90 -10.60 21.10
C LEU A 6 -21.59 -9.32 20.35
N ALA A 7 -21.13 -9.44 19.10
CA ALA A 7 -20.84 -8.31 18.24
C ALA A 7 -21.49 -8.51 16.87
N LEU A 8 -21.96 -7.41 16.26
CA LEU A 8 -22.44 -7.40 14.88
C LEU A 8 -21.36 -6.80 13.99
N ASP A 9 -20.97 -7.52 12.92
CA ASP A 9 -20.01 -7.03 11.95
C ASP A 9 -20.72 -6.11 10.94
N SER A 10 -20.44 -4.82 11.05
CA SER A 10 -20.98 -3.79 10.15
C SER A 10 -20.28 -3.73 8.80
N SER A 11 -19.09 -4.28 8.68
CA SER A 11 -18.30 -4.23 7.43
C SER A 11 -18.78 -5.23 6.39
N GLY A 12 -19.26 -6.40 6.79
CA GLY A 12 -19.58 -7.52 5.91
C GLY A 12 -18.31 -8.20 5.41
N GLU A 13 -17.85 -7.93 4.18
CA GLU A 13 -16.53 -8.36 3.74
C GLU A 13 -15.43 -7.61 4.49
N SER A 14 -14.29 -8.28 4.71
CA SER A 14 -13.13 -7.67 5.40
C SER A 14 -12.69 -6.37 4.73
N LEU A 15 -12.43 -5.33 5.54
CA LEU A 15 -12.13 -3.97 5.06
C LEU A 15 -10.82 -3.87 4.26
N HIS A 16 -9.91 -4.82 4.38
CA HIS A 16 -8.70 -4.85 3.54
C HIS A 16 -9.02 -5.12 2.07
N LYS A 17 -10.13 -5.79 1.77
CA LYS A 17 -10.60 -5.98 0.40
C LYS A 17 -11.19 -4.67 -0.13
N ARG A 18 -10.32 -3.83 -0.71
CA ARG A 18 -10.71 -2.52 -1.25
C ARG A 18 -11.62 -2.61 -2.48
N GLY A 19 -11.52 -3.69 -3.27
CA GLY A 19 -12.25 -3.89 -4.52
C GLY A 19 -11.43 -3.61 -5.78
N TYR A 20 -10.27 -2.97 -5.69
CA TYR A 20 -9.43 -2.68 -6.85
C TYR A 20 -8.51 -3.83 -7.28
N ARG A 21 -8.48 -4.93 -6.53
CA ARG A 21 -7.55 -6.03 -6.80
C ARG A 21 -8.27 -7.25 -7.36
N ASP A 22 -7.79 -7.76 -8.48
CA ASP A 22 -8.20 -9.07 -8.98
C ASP A 22 -7.59 -10.19 -8.13
N LYS A 23 -8.30 -11.32 -7.99
CA LYS A 23 -7.85 -12.49 -7.22
C LYS A 23 -6.56 -13.04 -7.82
N THR A 24 -5.42 -12.80 -7.18
CA THR A 24 -4.10 -13.25 -7.66
C THR A 24 -3.40 -14.16 -6.67
N ASN A 25 -2.61 -15.11 -7.24
CA ASN A 25 -1.87 -16.14 -6.50
C ASN A 25 -0.64 -15.63 -5.72
N LEU A 26 -0.31 -14.36 -5.79
CA LEU A 26 0.74 -13.74 -4.98
C LEU A 26 0.11 -13.30 -3.65
N ALA A 27 0.76 -13.61 -2.52
CA ALA A 27 0.38 -13.11 -1.22
C ALA A 27 0.94 -11.68 -1.02
N PRO A 28 0.23 -10.65 -1.48
CA PRO A 28 0.67 -9.28 -1.33
C PRO A 28 0.47 -8.83 0.12
N ILE A 29 1.13 -7.72 0.47
CA ILE A 29 0.85 -7.06 1.75
C ILE A 29 -0.64 -6.70 1.84
N ASN A 30 -1.22 -6.85 3.03
CA ASN A 30 -2.59 -6.43 3.31
C ASN A 30 -2.75 -4.91 3.11
N GLU A 31 -3.83 -4.47 2.47
CA GLU A 31 -4.07 -3.07 2.12
C GLU A 31 -4.19 -2.16 3.35
N VAL A 32 -4.81 -2.64 4.42
CA VAL A 32 -4.91 -1.88 5.69
C VAL A 32 -3.53 -1.70 6.31
N LEU A 33 -2.69 -2.74 6.27
CA LEU A 33 -1.31 -2.64 6.74
C LEU A 33 -0.50 -1.67 5.88
N ALA A 34 -0.64 -1.74 4.55
CA ALA A 34 0.03 -0.83 3.63
C ALA A 34 -0.37 0.64 3.89
N ALA A 35 -1.67 0.92 4.04
CA ALA A 35 -2.16 2.25 4.41
C ALA A 35 -1.61 2.70 5.76
N GLY A 36 -1.57 1.79 6.75
CA GLY A 36 -0.98 2.07 8.07
C GLY A 36 0.49 2.45 8.00
N LEU A 37 1.29 1.77 7.18
CA LEU A 37 2.71 2.10 6.96
C LEU A 37 2.88 3.49 6.33
N VAL A 38 2.07 3.83 5.32
CA VAL A 38 2.08 5.15 4.70
C VAL A 38 1.76 6.25 5.72
N LEU A 39 0.76 6.05 6.56
CA LEU A 39 0.39 7.01 7.60
C LEU A 39 1.46 7.13 8.70
N LEU A 40 2.03 6.00 9.15
CA LEU A 40 3.08 5.97 10.17
C LEU A 40 4.39 6.60 9.71
N SER A 41 4.68 6.57 8.40
CA SER A 41 5.88 7.18 7.84
C SER A 41 5.92 8.70 7.98
N GLY A 42 4.79 9.33 8.29
CA GLY A 42 4.69 10.79 8.38
C GLY A 42 4.81 11.49 7.03
N TRP A 43 4.64 10.77 5.90
CA TRP A 43 4.70 11.36 4.57
C TRP A 43 3.74 12.55 4.43
N ASP A 44 4.26 13.68 3.99
CA ASP A 44 3.54 14.95 3.88
C ASP A 44 2.58 15.04 2.68
N LYS A 45 2.49 13.97 1.87
CA LYS A 45 1.69 13.86 0.64
C LYS A 45 2.09 14.86 -0.47
N ARG A 46 3.23 15.51 -0.35
CA ARG A 46 3.74 16.52 -1.31
C ARG A 46 5.14 16.19 -1.80
N SER A 47 5.97 15.61 -0.96
CA SER A 47 7.29 15.09 -1.32
C SER A 47 7.18 13.77 -2.09
N ASN A 48 8.28 13.29 -2.65
CA ASN A 48 8.30 12.03 -3.37
C ASN A 48 7.92 10.85 -2.48
N PHE A 49 7.21 9.87 -3.04
CA PHE A 49 6.92 8.60 -2.39
C PHE A 49 7.42 7.45 -3.26
N ILE A 50 8.26 6.58 -2.71
CA ILE A 50 8.97 5.57 -3.50
C ILE A 50 8.87 4.20 -2.83
N ASP A 51 8.62 3.18 -3.64
CA ASP A 51 8.78 1.77 -3.27
C ASP A 51 9.58 1.05 -4.38
N PRO A 52 10.92 0.93 -4.24
CA PRO A 52 11.77 0.34 -5.27
C PRO A 52 11.69 -1.20 -5.31
N MET A 53 10.85 -1.83 -4.49
CA MET A 53 10.57 -3.27 -4.47
C MET A 53 9.07 -3.53 -4.37
N CYS A 54 8.27 -2.82 -5.20
CA CYS A 54 6.84 -2.62 -5.00
C CYS A 54 5.95 -3.87 -5.17
N GLY A 55 6.49 -4.95 -5.70
CA GLY A 55 5.68 -6.14 -5.93
C GLY A 55 4.44 -5.82 -6.77
N SER A 56 3.26 -6.15 -6.26
CA SER A 56 1.98 -5.86 -6.92
C SER A 56 1.50 -4.41 -6.78
N GLY A 57 2.31 -3.51 -6.21
CA GLY A 57 2.04 -2.08 -6.11
C GLY A 57 1.14 -1.63 -4.96
N THR A 58 0.86 -2.49 -3.97
CA THR A 58 -0.12 -2.19 -2.91
C THR A 58 0.22 -0.94 -2.11
N ILE A 59 1.48 -0.78 -1.66
CA ILE A 59 1.90 0.38 -0.87
C ILE A 59 1.75 1.66 -1.67
N LEU A 60 2.11 1.64 -2.95
CA LEU A 60 2.01 2.79 -3.86
C LEU A 60 0.55 3.18 -4.11
N ILE A 61 -0.33 2.18 -4.31
CA ILE A 61 -1.76 2.41 -4.50
C ILE A 61 -2.36 3.05 -3.25
N GLU A 62 -2.11 2.49 -2.06
CA GLU A 62 -2.62 3.06 -0.81
C GLU A 62 -2.05 4.48 -0.56
N ALA A 63 -0.78 4.73 -0.92
CA ALA A 63 -0.22 6.08 -0.88
C ALA A 63 -0.96 7.05 -1.80
N ALA A 64 -1.28 6.63 -3.04
CA ALA A 64 -2.04 7.43 -3.98
C ALA A 64 -3.46 7.71 -3.51
N LEU A 65 -4.16 6.71 -2.94
CA LEU A 65 -5.48 6.89 -2.36
C LEU A 65 -5.45 7.90 -1.20
N ILE A 66 -4.46 7.78 -0.29
CA ILE A 66 -4.28 8.70 0.84
C ILE A 66 -3.94 10.12 0.35
N ALA A 67 -3.05 10.26 -0.64
CA ALA A 67 -2.67 11.56 -1.20
C ALA A 67 -3.87 12.31 -1.77
N ASN A 68 -4.71 11.60 -2.53
CA ASN A 68 -5.88 12.16 -3.20
C ASN A 68 -7.14 12.17 -2.33
N ASN A 69 -7.01 11.80 -1.05
CA ASN A 69 -8.13 11.72 -0.12
C ASN A 69 -9.28 10.84 -0.63
N ILE A 70 -8.94 9.76 -1.35
CA ILE A 70 -9.92 8.78 -1.83
C ILE A 70 -10.31 7.87 -0.66
N PRO A 71 -11.59 7.76 -0.32
CA PRO A 71 -12.05 6.93 0.80
C PRO A 71 -11.70 5.45 0.59
N PRO A 72 -11.26 4.72 1.63
CA PRO A 72 -10.92 3.29 1.51
C PRO A 72 -12.07 2.40 1.02
N GLY A 73 -13.32 2.84 1.23
CA GLY A 73 -14.53 2.15 0.78
C GLY A 73 -15.01 2.55 -0.63
N TYR A 74 -14.28 3.40 -1.35
CA TYR A 74 -14.70 3.95 -2.65
C TYR A 74 -15.05 2.88 -3.71
N TYR A 75 -14.32 1.76 -3.71
CA TYR A 75 -14.52 0.67 -4.68
C TYR A 75 -15.41 -0.47 -4.13
N ARG A 76 -15.94 -0.34 -2.90
CA ARG A 76 -16.81 -1.37 -2.33
C ARG A 76 -18.23 -1.20 -2.86
N GLU A 77 -18.84 -2.31 -3.24
CA GLU A 77 -20.21 -2.32 -3.73
C GLU A 77 -21.21 -2.19 -2.58
N GLU A 78 -20.94 -2.87 -1.42
CA GLU A 78 -21.82 -2.81 -0.25
C GLU A 78 -21.05 -3.00 1.07
N PHE A 79 -21.68 -2.59 2.16
CA PHE A 79 -21.27 -2.85 3.53
C PHE A 79 -22.28 -3.75 4.24
N GLY A 80 -21.85 -4.49 5.26
CA GLY A 80 -22.70 -5.43 6.00
C GLY A 80 -23.92 -4.76 6.66
N PHE A 81 -23.76 -3.54 7.17
CA PHE A 81 -24.86 -2.79 7.80
C PHE A 81 -25.99 -2.42 6.82
N GLN A 82 -25.75 -2.36 5.54
CA GLN A 82 -26.78 -2.06 4.53
C GLN A 82 -27.85 -3.17 4.44
N ARG A 83 -27.53 -4.37 4.95
CA ARG A 83 -28.43 -5.53 5.01
C ARG A 83 -29.16 -5.69 6.35
N TRP A 84 -29.00 -4.74 7.27
CA TRP A 84 -29.63 -4.81 8.59
C TRP A 84 -31.08 -4.28 8.55
N GLU A 85 -32.02 -5.14 8.23
CA GLU A 85 -33.41 -4.74 8.05
C GLU A 85 -34.23 -4.67 9.35
N LYS A 86 -33.90 -5.56 10.33
CA LYS A 86 -34.79 -5.79 11.49
C LYS A 86 -34.42 -5.03 12.75
N PHE A 87 -33.14 -4.75 12.98
CA PHE A 87 -32.67 -4.20 14.27
C PHE A 87 -32.22 -2.75 14.18
N MET A 88 -31.65 -2.37 13.04
CA MET A 88 -31.25 -1.02 12.73
C MET A 88 -31.53 -0.80 11.25
N PRO A 89 -32.69 -0.26 10.89
CA PRO A 89 -33.04 -0.02 9.49
C PRO A 89 -31.99 0.87 8.85
N PHE A 90 -31.57 0.49 7.65
CA PHE A 90 -30.60 1.25 6.87
C PHE A 90 -31.26 2.54 6.34
N GLU A 91 -30.65 3.67 6.68
CA GLU A 91 -31.10 4.98 6.21
C GLU A 91 -30.34 5.36 4.94
N GLU A 92 -30.93 5.05 3.79
CA GLU A 92 -30.29 5.25 2.48
C GLU A 92 -29.95 6.73 2.20
N GLU A 93 -30.84 7.67 2.57
CA GLU A 93 -30.60 9.10 2.36
C GLU A 93 -29.40 9.60 3.19
N LEU A 94 -29.29 9.15 4.43
CA LEU A 94 -28.15 9.50 5.28
C LEU A 94 -26.85 8.91 4.74
N TRP A 95 -26.89 7.65 4.31
CA TRP A 95 -25.75 7.00 3.69
C TRP A 95 -25.26 7.75 2.44
N ASN A 96 -26.17 8.07 1.52
CA ASN A 96 -25.86 8.79 0.30
C ASN A 96 -25.25 10.16 0.62
N THR A 97 -25.80 10.88 1.59
CA THR A 97 -25.25 12.15 2.06
C THR A 97 -23.81 12.02 2.57
N ILE A 98 -23.53 11.00 3.37
CA ILE A 98 -22.18 10.75 3.91
C ILE A 98 -21.23 10.33 2.79
N PHE A 99 -21.68 9.44 1.91
CA PHE A 99 -20.90 8.97 0.78
C PHE A 99 -20.52 10.12 -0.16
N ASP A 100 -21.50 10.91 -0.61
CA ASP A 100 -21.28 12.08 -1.47
C ASP A 100 -20.35 13.10 -0.81
N SER A 101 -20.55 13.37 0.48
CA SER A 101 -19.63 14.22 1.25
C SER A 101 -18.19 13.70 1.25
N SER A 102 -18.00 12.38 1.25
CA SER A 102 -16.68 11.75 1.18
C SER A 102 -16.07 11.87 -0.21
N ILE A 103 -16.87 11.66 -1.25
CA ILE A 103 -16.43 11.78 -2.66
C ILE A 103 -16.08 13.24 -2.99
N ASN A 104 -16.85 14.20 -2.53
CA ASN A 104 -16.57 15.62 -2.74
C ASN A 104 -15.27 16.13 -2.09
N LYS A 105 -14.66 15.34 -1.20
CA LYS A 105 -13.36 15.63 -0.60
C LYS A 105 -12.17 15.03 -1.38
N ILE A 106 -12.43 14.29 -2.44
CA ILE A 106 -11.36 13.76 -3.30
C ILE A 106 -10.66 14.94 -3.98
N THR A 107 -9.33 14.87 -3.95
CA THR A 107 -8.47 15.89 -4.54
C THR A 107 -7.59 15.25 -5.61
N ASN A 108 -7.16 16.05 -6.59
CA ASN A 108 -6.19 15.62 -7.58
C ASN A 108 -4.85 16.28 -7.26
N HIS A 109 -3.95 15.52 -6.69
CA HIS A 109 -2.59 15.96 -6.43
C HIS A 109 -1.63 15.32 -7.43
N ASN A 110 -0.69 16.11 -7.93
CA ASN A 110 0.37 15.65 -8.84
C ASN A 110 1.65 15.33 -8.05
N GLN A 111 1.58 14.31 -7.16
CA GLN A 111 2.78 13.83 -6.49
C GLN A 111 3.56 12.87 -7.37
N THR A 112 4.86 12.79 -7.08
CA THR A 112 5.72 11.76 -7.64
C THR A 112 5.63 10.50 -6.77
N ILE A 113 4.81 9.53 -7.20
CA ILE A 113 4.70 8.21 -6.58
C ILE A 113 5.28 7.19 -7.56
N ILE A 114 6.41 6.58 -7.20
CA ILE A 114 7.15 5.73 -8.13
C ILE A 114 7.46 4.38 -7.50
N GLY A 115 7.19 3.31 -8.25
CA GLY A 115 7.58 1.95 -7.91
C GLY A 115 8.68 1.40 -8.81
N GLY A 116 9.50 0.52 -8.24
CA GLY A 116 10.41 -0.37 -8.95
C GLY A 116 10.03 -1.83 -8.68
N GLU A 117 10.12 -2.67 -9.69
CA GLU A 117 9.92 -4.11 -9.56
C GLU A 117 10.82 -4.85 -10.54
N LEU A 118 11.58 -5.81 -10.00
CA LEU A 118 12.57 -6.57 -10.77
C LEU A 118 11.90 -7.50 -11.80
N SER A 119 10.81 -8.17 -11.43
CA SER A 119 10.10 -9.10 -12.30
C SER A 119 9.20 -8.38 -13.29
N PRO A 120 9.40 -8.51 -14.62
CA PRO A 120 8.53 -7.87 -15.62
C PRO A 120 7.06 -8.27 -15.49
N ASN A 121 6.79 -9.53 -15.14
CA ASN A 121 5.42 -10.03 -14.97
C ASN A 121 4.74 -9.41 -13.75
N VAL A 122 5.47 -9.23 -12.65
CA VAL A 122 4.95 -8.59 -11.43
C VAL A 122 4.79 -7.09 -11.63
N ALA A 123 5.73 -6.43 -12.31
CA ALA A 123 5.61 -5.02 -12.68
C ALA A 123 4.39 -4.75 -13.58
N LYS A 124 4.12 -5.66 -14.56
CA LYS A 124 2.89 -5.60 -15.36
C LYS A 124 1.65 -5.69 -14.48
N LYS A 125 1.63 -6.63 -13.52
CA LYS A 125 0.52 -6.78 -12.57
C LYS A 125 0.32 -5.56 -11.69
N ALA A 126 1.41 -4.94 -11.22
CA ALA A 126 1.33 -3.68 -10.48
C ALA A 126 0.66 -2.57 -11.30
N LYS A 127 1.01 -2.43 -12.59
CA LYS A 127 0.37 -1.48 -13.50
C LYS A 127 -1.12 -1.77 -13.70
N GLU A 128 -1.50 -3.04 -13.83
CA GLU A 128 -2.90 -3.46 -13.93
C GLU A 128 -3.67 -3.09 -12.65
N ASN A 129 -3.10 -3.34 -11.46
CA ASN A 129 -3.70 -2.94 -10.18
C ASN A 129 -3.85 -1.42 -10.06
N CYS A 130 -2.87 -0.63 -10.50
CA CYS A 130 -2.99 0.83 -10.54
C CYS A 130 -4.17 1.29 -11.41
N LYS A 131 -4.38 0.65 -12.58
CA LYS A 131 -5.53 0.93 -13.45
C LYS A 131 -6.86 0.59 -12.78
N LEU A 132 -6.96 -0.58 -12.14
CA LEU A 132 -8.16 -0.99 -11.41
C LEU A 132 -8.46 -0.04 -10.24
N ALA A 133 -7.41 0.47 -9.59
CA ALA A 133 -7.52 1.49 -8.56
C ALA A 133 -7.65 2.93 -9.11
N LYS A 134 -7.72 3.12 -10.43
CA LYS A 134 -7.83 4.44 -11.10
C LYS A 134 -6.78 5.45 -10.61
N VAL A 135 -5.54 4.98 -10.41
CA VAL A 135 -4.40 5.80 -9.95
C VAL A 135 -3.19 5.71 -10.89
N GLU A 136 -3.39 5.19 -12.10
CA GLU A 136 -2.34 5.02 -13.10
C GLU A 136 -1.71 6.33 -13.58
N ASP A 137 -2.42 7.43 -13.45
CA ASP A 137 -1.93 8.76 -13.85
C ASP A 137 -0.97 9.37 -12.81
N ILE A 138 -0.99 8.88 -11.56
CA ILE A 138 -0.17 9.37 -10.45
C ILE A 138 0.87 8.37 -9.96
N VAL A 139 0.69 7.08 -10.23
CA VAL A 139 1.62 6.01 -9.86
C VAL A 139 2.38 5.53 -11.09
N SER A 140 3.70 5.71 -11.08
CA SER A 140 4.59 5.21 -12.14
C SER A 140 5.31 3.94 -11.69
N ILE A 141 5.19 2.85 -12.45
CA ILE A 141 5.87 1.58 -12.18
C ILE A 141 6.98 1.36 -13.21
N ARG A 142 8.21 1.19 -12.74
CA ARG A 142 9.41 0.87 -13.54
C ARG A 142 9.78 -0.59 -13.36
N ASN A 143 10.18 -1.24 -14.45
CA ASN A 143 10.77 -2.57 -14.35
C ASN A 143 12.28 -2.42 -14.22
N CYS A 144 12.82 -2.51 -13.01
CA CYS A 144 14.23 -2.35 -12.71
C CYS A 144 14.59 -3.03 -11.39
N ASP A 145 15.88 -3.33 -11.21
CA ASP A 145 16.44 -3.68 -9.91
C ASP A 145 16.48 -2.43 -9.00
N MET A 146 16.32 -2.60 -7.69
CA MET A 146 16.42 -1.51 -6.72
C MET A 146 17.77 -0.78 -6.80
N LYS A 147 18.87 -1.52 -7.02
CA LYS A 147 20.22 -0.94 -7.17
C LYS A 147 20.36 -0.04 -8.39
N ASP A 148 19.54 -0.25 -9.44
CA ASP A 148 19.54 0.51 -10.67
C ASP A 148 18.43 1.58 -10.70
N PHE A 149 17.64 1.67 -9.62
CA PHE A 149 16.52 2.60 -9.53
C PHE A 149 16.99 4.06 -9.63
N GLU A 150 16.38 4.80 -10.54
CA GLU A 150 16.63 6.24 -10.71
C GLU A 150 15.79 7.02 -9.70
N VAL A 151 16.43 7.53 -8.67
CA VAL A 151 15.78 8.31 -7.61
C VAL A 151 15.54 9.74 -8.11
N PRO A 152 14.29 10.25 -8.04
CA PRO A 152 14.02 11.64 -8.39
C PRO A 152 14.73 12.60 -7.41
N PRO A 153 15.11 13.79 -7.86
CA PRO A 153 15.72 14.78 -6.99
C PRO A 153 14.76 15.27 -5.91
N GLY A 154 15.31 15.71 -4.79
CA GLY A 154 14.53 16.25 -3.67
C GLY A 154 14.54 15.37 -2.44
N LYS A 155 13.44 15.39 -1.71
CA LYS A 155 13.23 14.60 -0.49
C LYS A 155 11.93 13.81 -0.57
N GLY A 156 11.76 12.86 0.32
CA GLY A 156 10.53 12.09 0.37
C GLY A 156 10.63 10.90 1.30
N VAL A 157 9.72 9.96 1.11
CA VAL A 157 9.63 8.73 1.87
C VAL A 157 9.84 7.54 0.94
N VAL A 158 10.64 6.58 1.41
CA VAL A 158 10.79 5.26 0.80
C VAL A 158 10.22 4.23 1.74
N ILE A 159 9.30 3.40 1.27
CA ILE A 159 8.80 2.26 2.05
C ILE A 159 8.98 1.00 1.23
N ILE A 160 9.65 0.00 1.79
CA ILE A 160 9.83 -1.30 1.15
C ILE A 160 9.31 -2.43 2.02
N ASN A 161 8.71 -3.43 1.36
CA ASN A 161 8.36 -4.72 1.92
C ASN A 161 9.12 -5.80 1.15
N PRO A 162 10.42 -6.04 1.49
CA PRO A 162 11.26 -6.97 0.75
C PRO A 162 10.77 -8.42 0.93
N PRO A 163 11.14 -9.34 0.03
CA PRO A 163 10.86 -10.76 0.23
C PRO A 163 11.54 -11.25 1.50
N TYR A 164 10.82 -12.05 2.30
CA TYR A 164 11.29 -12.66 3.55
C TYR A 164 10.76 -14.09 3.68
N GLY A 165 11.37 -14.86 4.62
CA GLY A 165 10.91 -16.21 4.95
C GLY A 165 11.44 -17.30 4.01
N GLU A 166 10.72 -18.41 3.94
CA GLU A 166 11.11 -19.67 3.27
C GLU A 166 11.35 -19.57 1.75
N ARG A 167 11.13 -18.39 1.16
CA ARG A 167 11.26 -18.15 -0.29
C ARG A 167 12.70 -17.88 -0.74
N MET A 168 13.65 -17.71 0.18
CA MET A 168 15.06 -17.44 -0.12
C MET A 168 15.99 -18.25 0.77
N VAL A 169 17.13 -18.67 0.22
CA VAL A 169 18.23 -19.28 0.99
C VAL A 169 18.79 -18.20 1.94
N LYS A 170 19.19 -18.57 3.16
CA LYS A 170 19.63 -17.66 4.22
C LYS A 170 20.72 -16.67 3.76
N ASP A 171 21.75 -17.16 3.08
CA ASP A 171 22.86 -16.33 2.61
C ASP A 171 22.41 -15.25 1.61
N ASN A 172 21.43 -15.57 0.75
CA ASN A 172 20.87 -14.63 -0.20
C ASN A 172 20.03 -13.52 0.47
N ILE A 173 19.46 -13.81 1.65
CA ILE A 173 18.69 -12.81 2.41
C ILE A 173 19.62 -11.76 3.01
N ASP A 174 20.73 -12.18 3.63
CA ASP A 174 21.70 -11.28 4.24
C ASP A 174 22.34 -10.36 3.19
N GLU A 175 22.68 -10.90 2.03
CA GLU A 175 23.17 -10.12 0.89
C GLU A 175 22.13 -9.12 0.37
N LEU A 176 20.86 -9.52 0.30
CA LEU A 176 19.77 -8.64 -0.11
C LEU A 176 19.63 -7.45 0.87
N TYR A 177 19.62 -7.70 2.18
CA TYR A 177 19.49 -6.65 3.19
C TYR A 177 20.69 -5.70 3.19
N LYS A 178 21.89 -6.24 2.99
CA LYS A 178 23.09 -5.43 2.80
C LYS A 178 22.99 -4.54 1.55
N MET A 179 22.58 -5.12 0.42
CA MET A 179 22.38 -4.37 -0.83
C MET A 179 21.35 -3.24 -0.65
N MET A 180 20.24 -3.49 0.08
CA MET A 180 19.26 -2.45 0.38
C MET A 180 19.87 -1.30 1.19
N GLY A 181 20.62 -1.61 2.25
CA GLY A 181 21.30 -0.60 3.07
C GLY A 181 22.32 0.22 2.29
N ASP A 182 23.15 -0.44 1.48
CA ASP A 182 24.11 0.24 0.62
C ASP A 182 23.41 1.14 -0.41
N THR A 183 22.32 0.67 -1.01
CA THR A 183 21.54 1.44 -1.99
C THR A 183 20.87 2.67 -1.33
N PHE A 184 20.33 2.53 -0.12
CA PHE A 184 19.77 3.67 0.61
C PHE A 184 20.82 4.74 0.87
N LYS A 185 21.99 4.37 1.35
CA LYS A 185 23.09 5.31 1.63
C LYS A 185 23.60 6.00 0.37
N GLN A 186 23.68 5.28 -0.73
CA GLN A 186 24.26 5.79 -1.99
C GLN A 186 23.28 6.64 -2.80
N LYS A 187 21.98 6.26 -2.83
CA LYS A 187 21.02 6.84 -3.79
C LYS A 187 19.90 7.64 -3.13
N PHE A 188 19.52 7.33 -1.88
CA PHE A 188 18.35 7.92 -1.23
C PHE A 188 18.73 8.96 -0.16
N ALA A 189 19.83 9.68 -0.37
CA ALA A 189 20.23 10.77 0.52
C ALA A 189 19.11 11.82 0.62
N GLY A 190 18.68 12.15 1.84
CA GLY A 190 17.58 13.10 2.09
C GLY A 190 16.18 12.49 2.08
N TYR A 191 16.06 11.17 1.94
CA TYR A 191 14.81 10.44 2.06
C TYR A 191 14.72 9.72 3.42
N ASP A 192 13.51 9.64 3.96
CA ASP A 192 13.20 8.79 5.11
C ASP A 192 12.90 7.38 4.62
N CYS A 193 13.77 6.41 4.96
CA CYS A 193 13.67 5.04 4.46
C CYS A 193 13.09 4.10 5.52
N TRP A 194 12.04 3.37 5.16
CA TRP A 194 11.30 2.43 5.98
C TRP A 194 11.36 1.02 5.39
N ILE A 195 11.67 0.03 6.22
CA ILE A 195 11.70 -1.37 5.84
C ILE A 195 10.72 -2.15 6.71
N LEU A 196 9.75 -2.81 6.10
CA LEU A 196 8.92 -3.80 6.79
C LEU A 196 9.64 -5.14 6.77
N SER A 197 9.97 -5.69 7.93
CA SER A 197 10.62 -6.99 8.04
C SER A 197 10.19 -7.75 9.29
N SER A 198 10.02 -9.05 9.15
CA SER A 198 9.93 -9.99 10.29
C SER A 198 11.29 -10.66 10.60
N ASN A 199 12.31 -10.50 9.75
CA ASN A 199 13.62 -11.09 9.92
C ASN A 199 14.59 -10.11 10.56
N MET A 200 14.61 -10.06 11.89
CA MET A 200 15.45 -9.14 12.66
C MET A 200 16.95 -9.44 12.56
N GLU A 201 17.35 -10.70 12.24
CA GLU A 201 18.74 -11.05 12.03
C GLU A 201 19.25 -10.48 10.70
N ALA A 202 18.52 -10.71 9.61
CA ALA A 202 18.87 -10.13 8.31
C ALA A 202 18.86 -8.58 8.36
N PHE A 203 17.96 -7.99 9.15
CA PHE A 203 17.86 -6.54 9.32
C PHE A 203 19.16 -5.90 9.82
N LYS A 204 19.98 -6.62 10.60
CA LYS A 204 21.29 -6.14 11.09
C LYS A 204 22.28 -5.85 9.94
N HIS A 205 22.07 -6.43 8.76
CA HIS A 205 22.93 -6.23 7.59
C HIS A 205 22.60 -4.95 6.80
N VAL A 206 21.50 -4.25 7.11
CA VAL A 206 21.17 -2.95 6.49
C VAL A 206 22.21 -1.88 6.85
N GLY A 207 22.81 -1.98 8.03
CA GLY A 207 23.94 -1.14 8.49
C GLY A 207 23.55 0.21 9.07
#